data_3d238a44efccc18516cbb4e2ce78648c
#
_entry.id   3d238a44efccc18516cbb4e2ce78648c
#
_cell.length_a   1.000
_cell.length_b   1.000
_cell.length_c   1.000
_cell.angle_alpha   90.00
_cell.angle_beta   90.00
_cell.angle_gamma   90.00
#
_symmetry.space_group_name_H-M   'P 1'
#
loop_
_entity.id
_entity.type
_entity.pdbx_description
1 polymer ?
#
loop_
_entity_poly.entity_id
_entity_poly.type
_entity_poly.pdbx_seq_one_letter_code
_entity_poly.pdbx_strand_id
1 'polypeptide(L)'
;MKLRRHFLATLAALPFAMTLHAGAQAESTFPNKPVRIIVPFAPGGTTDTVSRRVAQGLSERWGQPVVVENKPGAGTTIGVNTVAKADPDGYTLGTVTGSFTVNHSFVPNLPYDSKKDVRAVARMAGSDHVLVAHPSVPANNAKELVELIKQKPGQISYASFGNGSSAHLAGEMLAMFAGAPMLHVPYKGQTPAMTDVIAGQVNVMFANLPEAMPQIQAGKLKPLGVAASKRSEFAPDIPTLAEQGIEGIVSSSWNGLIAPAGTPDEIVAKINEDVNAVLQDPKVREAFAGSGITVTPGTPQEFAEFLEKEMDHYGEVIRKANITAG
;
A
#
# COMPACT_ATOMS: atom_id res chain seq x y z
N MET A 1 12.35 -80.61 -69.25
CA MET A 1 12.26 -80.84 -67.80
C MET A 1 12.71 -79.58 -67.09
N LYS A 2 11.77 -78.85 -66.43
CA LYS A 2 11.98 -77.50 -65.94
C LYS A 2 11.98 -77.54 -64.44
N LEU A 3 13.07 -77.11 -63.80
CA LEU A 3 13.18 -76.90 -62.38
C LEU A 3 12.68 -75.49 -62.04
N ARG A 4 11.65 -75.37 -61.13
CA ARG A 4 11.23 -74.13 -60.60
C ARG A 4 11.96 -73.88 -59.25
N ARG A 5 12.66 -72.74 -59.13
CA ARG A 5 13.27 -72.23 -57.90
C ARG A 5 12.25 -71.30 -57.19
N HIS A 6 11.87 -71.64 -55.99
CA HIS A 6 11.13 -70.78 -55.15
C HIS A 6 12.10 -69.86 -54.40
N PHE A 7 11.92 -68.55 -54.55
CA PHE A 7 12.57 -67.54 -53.77
C PHE A 7 11.65 -67.21 -52.54
N LEU A 8 12.09 -67.47 -51.32
CA LEU A 8 11.50 -67.05 -50.10
C LEU A 8 12.06 -65.65 -49.76
N ALA A 9 11.22 -64.62 -49.79
CA ALA A 9 11.55 -63.29 -49.30
C ALA A 9 11.21 -63.20 -47.82
N THR A 10 12.22 -63.15 -46.97
CA THR A 10 12.10 -62.88 -45.53
C THR A 10 11.97 -61.35 -45.29
N LEU A 11 10.78 -60.89 -44.88
CA LEU A 11 10.53 -59.51 -44.48
C LEU A 11 11.02 -59.31 -43.03
N ALA A 12 12.11 -58.59 -42.86
CA ALA A 12 12.62 -58.21 -41.56
C ALA A 12 11.80 -56.99 -41.03
N ALA A 13 11.00 -57.22 -40.04
CA ALA A 13 10.30 -56.14 -39.30
C ALA A 13 11.27 -55.47 -38.33
N LEU A 14 11.66 -54.20 -38.59
CA LEU A 14 12.35 -53.36 -37.64
C LEU A 14 11.31 -52.80 -36.64
N PRO A 15 11.53 -52.91 -35.32
CA PRO A 15 10.71 -52.19 -34.35
C PRO A 15 11.08 -50.69 -34.38
N PHE A 16 10.15 -49.86 -34.78
CA PHE A 16 10.23 -48.39 -34.66
C PHE A 16 10.06 -48.04 -33.18
N ALA A 17 11.17 -47.89 -32.47
CA ALA A 17 11.16 -47.39 -31.10
C ALA A 17 10.76 -45.90 -31.10
N MET A 18 9.48 -45.63 -30.84
CA MET A 18 9.01 -44.28 -30.48
C MET A 18 9.65 -43.88 -29.13
N THR A 19 10.73 -43.12 -29.19
CA THR A 19 11.24 -42.39 -28.04
C THR A 19 10.24 -41.30 -27.72
N LEU A 20 9.35 -41.53 -26.72
CA LEU A 20 8.63 -40.48 -26.03
C LEU A 20 9.67 -39.55 -25.38
N HIS A 21 9.96 -38.45 -26.04
CA HIS A 21 10.59 -37.33 -25.39
C HIS A 21 9.52 -36.76 -24.41
N ALA A 22 9.52 -37.25 -23.17
CA ALA A 22 8.95 -36.52 -22.08
C ALA A 22 9.77 -35.22 -22.01
N GLY A 23 9.24 -34.15 -22.61
CA GLY A 23 9.75 -32.82 -22.40
C GLY A 23 9.66 -32.57 -20.89
N ALA A 24 10.79 -32.66 -20.20
CA ALA A 24 10.93 -32.07 -18.89
C ALA A 24 10.64 -30.58 -19.12
N GLN A 25 9.39 -30.17 -18.84
CA GLN A 25 9.10 -28.77 -18.55
C GLN A 25 10.01 -28.44 -17.37
N ALA A 26 11.13 -27.79 -17.67
CA ALA A 26 11.90 -27.13 -16.65
C ALA A 26 10.89 -26.19 -15.95
N GLU A 27 10.45 -26.56 -14.75
CA GLU A 27 9.77 -25.64 -13.87
C GLU A 27 10.63 -24.38 -13.87
N SER A 28 10.15 -23.34 -14.53
CA SER A 28 10.84 -22.05 -14.52
C SER A 28 10.80 -21.59 -13.06
N THR A 29 11.89 -21.79 -12.34
CA THR A 29 11.99 -21.43 -10.94
C THR A 29 11.79 -19.92 -10.85
N PHE A 30 10.57 -19.49 -10.51
CA PHE A 30 10.28 -18.08 -10.26
C PHE A 30 10.93 -17.65 -8.93
N PRO A 31 11.58 -16.46 -8.90
CA PRO A 31 11.98 -15.62 -10.03
C PRO A 31 13.35 -16.03 -10.62
N ASN A 32 13.51 -15.90 -11.93
CA ASN A 32 14.77 -16.14 -12.64
C ASN A 32 15.34 -14.87 -13.33
N LYS A 33 14.67 -13.73 -13.17
CA LYS A 33 15.05 -12.39 -13.65
C LYS A 33 14.64 -11.33 -12.62
N PRO A 34 15.11 -10.09 -12.74
CA PRO A 34 14.73 -9.02 -11.80
C PRO A 34 13.22 -8.81 -11.70
N VAL A 35 12.74 -8.60 -10.47
CA VAL A 35 11.36 -8.25 -10.15
C VAL A 35 11.29 -6.76 -9.82
N ARG A 36 10.22 -6.08 -10.20
CA ARG A 36 10.00 -4.67 -9.83
C ARG A 36 8.75 -4.51 -9.00
N ILE A 37 8.83 -3.61 -8.00
CA ILE A 37 7.70 -3.20 -7.17
C ILE A 37 7.40 -1.73 -7.48
N ILE A 38 6.22 -1.47 -8.04
CA ILE A 38 5.74 -0.11 -8.31
C ILE A 38 5.19 0.48 -7.01
N VAL A 39 5.74 1.62 -6.60
CA VAL A 39 5.29 2.39 -5.43
C VAL A 39 4.61 3.67 -5.91
N PRO A 40 3.30 3.88 -5.65
CA PRO A 40 2.54 4.99 -6.22
C PRO A 40 2.70 6.32 -5.46
N PHE A 41 3.81 6.51 -4.76
CA PHE A 41 4.14 7.71 -3.98
C PHE A 41 5.56 8.19 -4.24
N ALA A 42 5.83 9.46 -3.85
CA ALA A 42 7.19 9.99 -3.82
C ALA A 42 8.08 9.18 -2.86
N PRO A 43 9.40 9.11 -3.14
CA PRO A 43 10.35 8.43 -2.27
C PRO A 43 10.38 9.02 -0.85
N GLY A 44 10.77 8.19 0.14
CA GLY A 44 11.09 8.61 1.51
C GLY A 44 9.92 8.58 2.51
N GLY A 45 8.68 8.25 2.07
CA GLY A 45 7.56 8.02 3.00
C GLY A 45 7.48 6.56 3.46
N THR A 46 6.58 6.27 4.43
CA THR A 46 6.37 4.91 4.99
C THR A 46 6.18 3.86 3.90
N THR A 47 5.37 4.14 2.88
CA THR A 47 5.11 3.20 1.78
C THR A 47 6.39 2.85 1.02
N ASP A 48 7.23 3.83 0.73
CA ASP A 48 8.52 3.62 0.06
C ASP A 48 9.48 2.82 0.97
N THR A 49 9.56 3.18 2.25
CA THR A 49 10.40 2.51 3.24
C THR A 49 10.01 1.04 3.43
N VAL A 50 8.71 0.74 3.58
CA VAL A 50 8.20 -0.63 3.71
C VAL A 50 8.52 -1.43 2.43
N SER A 51 8.23 -0.85 1.25
CA SER A 51 8.46 -1.52 -0.03
C SER A 51 9.94 -1.83 -0.26
N ARG A 52 10.86 -0.91 0.05
CA ARG A 52 12.31 -1.13 -0.08
C ARG A 52 12.84 -2.18 0.90
N ARG A 53 12.32 -2.19 2.13
CA ARG A 53 12.72 -3.21 3.11
C ARG A 53 12.28 -4.60 2.68
N VAL A 54 11.03 -4.73 2.18
CA VAL A 54 10.52 -5.98 1.63
C VAL A 54 11.31 -6.38 0.37
N ALA A 55 11.54 -5.45 -0.56
CA ALA A 55 12.33 -5.69 -1.77
C ALA A 55 13.74 -6.19 -1.47
N GLN A 56 14.40 -5.60 -0.47
CA GLN A 56 15.73 -6.06 -0.01
C GLN A 56 15.68 -7.51 0.49
N GLY A 57 14.76 -7.82 1.41
CA GLY A 57 14.63 -9.18 1.94
C GLY A 57 14.27 -10.21 0.87
N LEU A 58 13.39 -9.85 -0.08
CA LEU A 58 13.08 -10.69 -1.24
C LEU A 58 14.29 -10.89 -2.15
N SER A 59 15.10 -9.83 -2.40
CA SER A 59 16.32 -9.95 -3.20
C SER A 59 17.31 -10.93 -2.59
N GLU A 60 17.49 -10.88 -1.27
CA GLU A 60 18.36 -11.79 -0.52
C GLU A 60 17.86 -13.24 -0.58
N ARG A 61 16.54 -13.47 -0.49
CA ARG A 61 15.93 -14.80 -0.56
C ARG A 61 15.94 -15.40 -1.95
N TRP A 62 15.71 -14.60 -2.97
CA TRP A 62 15.57 -15.05 -4.35
C TRP A 62 16.89 -15.11 -5.13
N GLY A 63 17.93 -14.43 -4.65
CA GLY A 63 19.17 -14.27 -5.41
C GLY A 63 18.96 -13.49 -6.72
N GLN A 64 17.84 -12.78 -6.83
CA GLN A 64 17.48 -11.94 -7.97
C GLN A 64 17.19 -10.51 -7.48
N PRO A 65 17.55 -9.48 -8.25
CA PRO A 65 17.25 -8.11 -7.89
C PRO A 65 15.74 -7.86 -7.78
N VAL A 66 15.30 -7.26 -6.68
CA VAL A 66 13.94 -6.70 -6.53
C VAL A 66 14.07 -5.19 -6.44
N VAL A 67 13.56 -4.47 -7.44
CA VAL A 67 13.77 -3.03 -7.60
C VAL A 67 12.48 -2.27 -7.32
N VAL A 68 12.57 -1.24 -6.47
CA VAL A 68 11.46 -0.32 -6.20
C VAL A 68 11.48 0.83 -7.20
N GLU A 69 10.35 1.02 -7.89
CA GLU A 69 10.12 2.12 -8.84
C GLU A 69 8.99 3.02 -8.35
N ASN A 70 9.29 4.29 -8.05
CA ASN A 70 8.29 5.25 -7.60
C ASN A 70 7.54 5.84 -8.80
N LYS A 71 6.20 5.69 -8.85
CA LYS A 71 5.29 6.26 -9.86
C LYS A 71 4.14 7.00 -9.20
N PRO A 72 4.39 8.20 -8.64
CA PRO A 72 3.35 9.00 -8.01
C PRO A 72 2.43 9.66 -9.04
N GLY A 73 1.24 10.04 -8.61
CA GLY A 73 0.32 10.89 -9.38
C GLY A 73 -1.11 10.37 -9.41
N ALA A 74 -2.04 11.29 -9.69
CA ALA A 74 -3.49 11.08 -9.77
C ALA A 74 -4.05 10.25 -8.59
N GLY A 75 -3.69 10.61 -7.34
CA GLY A 75 -4.17 9.87 -6.17
C GLY A 75 -3.79 8.39 -6.16
N THR A 76 -2.58 8.03 -6.62
CA THR A 76 -2.04 6.66 -6.79
C THR A 76 -2.46 5.93 -8.07
N THR A 77 -3.43 6.43 -8.81
CA THR A 77 -4.02 5.78 -9.98
C THR A 77 -2.98 5.43 -11.06
N ILE A 78 -1.96 6.30 -11.29
CA ILE A 78 -0.91 6.05 -12.29
C ILE A 78 -0.09 4.81 -11.93
N GLY A 79 0.35 4.68 -10.68
CA GLY A 79 1.14 3.53 -10.23
C GLY A 79 0.34 2.23 -10.29
N VAL A 80 -0.89 2.23 -9.77
CA VAL A 80 -1.76 1.04 -9.78
C VAL A 80 -2.11 0.61 -11.20
N ASN A 81 -2.44 1.55 -12.09
CA ASN A 81 -2.72 1.23 -13.50
C ASN A 81 -1.50 0.63 -14.23
N THR A 82 -0.28 1.01 -13.84
CA THR A 82 0.94 0.37 -14.36
C THR A 82 0.99 -1.12 -14.02
N VAL A 83 0.56 -1.48 -12.80
CA VAL A 83 0.50 -2.89 -12.37
C VAL A 83 -0.65 -3.62 -13.05
N ALA A 84 -1.85 -3.04 -13.07
CA ALA A 84 -3.05 -3.63 -13.67
C ALA A 84 -2.85 -4.01 -15.16
N LYS A 85 -1.99 -3.27 -15.87
CA LYS A 85 -1.67 -3.49 -17.29
C LYS A 85 -0.37 -4.25 -17.55
N ALA A 86 0.32 -4.70 -16.51
CA ALA A 86 1.54 -5.47 -16.67
C ALA A 86 1.24 -6.94 -17.00
N ASP A 87 2.24 -7.64 -17.52
CA ASP A 87 2.15 -9.07 -17.77
C ASP A 87 1.91 -9.83 -16.45
N PRO A 88 1.01 -10.83 -16.43
CA PRO A 88 0.66 -11.56 -15.22
C PRO A 88 1.66 -12.67 -14.91
N ASP A 89 2.96 -12.36 -14.95
CA ASP A 89 4.06 -13.30 -14.78
C ASP A 89 4.77 -13.20 -13.40
N GLY A 90 4.28 -12.31 -12.51
CA GLY A 90 4.83 -12.08 -11.18
C GLY A 90 6.03 -11.13 -11.14
N TYR A 91 6.56 -10.67 -12.26
CA TYR A 91 7.75 -9.79 -12.31
C TYR A 91 7.42 -8.29 -12.18
N THR A 92 6.14 -7.93 -12.24
CA THR A 92 5.68 -6.58 -11.90
C THR A 92 4.66 -6.67 -10.79
N LEU A 93 5.04 -6.18 -9.62
CA LEU A 93 4.20 -6.08 -8.44
C LEU A 93 3.90 -4.60 -8.15
N GLY A 94 2.92 -4.34 -7.33
CA GLY A 94 2.61 -2.97 -6.90
C GLY A 94 2.30 -2.87 -5.44
N THR A 95 2.72 -1.78 -4.83
CA THR A 95 2.27 -1.45 -3.48
C THR A 95 0.98 -0.65 -3.54
N VAL A 96 0.01 -1.05 -2.72
CA VAL A 96 -1.26 -0.33 -2.52
C VAL A 96 -1.44 0.08 -1.08
N THR A 97 -2.27 1.10 -0.88
CA THR A 97 -2.61 1.69 0.42
C THR A 97 -4.10 2.00 0.47
N GLY A 98 -4.60 2.63 1.53
CA GLY A 98 -5.99 3.09 1.63
C GLY A 98 -6.50 3.87 0.42
N SER A 99 -5.63 4.59 -0.29
CA SER A 99 -6.01 5.27 -1.55
C SER A 99 -6.55 4.31 -2.62
N PHE A 100 -6.05 3.08 -2.67
CA PHE A 100 -6.55 2.09 -3.63
C PHE A 100 -8.01 1.71 -3.37
N THR A 101 -8.37 1.49 -2.10
CA THR A 101 -9.74 1.14 -1.71
C THR A 101 -10.68 2.34 -1.80
N VAL A 102 -10.19 3.53 -1.45
CA VAL A 102 -10.94 4.79 -1.58
C VAL A 102 -11.24 5.10 -3.04
N ASN A 103 -10.23 5.02 -3.92
CA ASN A 103 -10.37 5.36 -5.34
C ASN A 103 -11.42 4.52 -6.06
N HIS A 104 -11.69 3.30 -5.60
CA HIS A 104 -12.76 2.44 -6.12
C HIS A 104 -14.11 3.15 -6.17
N SER A 105 -14.43 3.97 -5.18
CA SER A 105 -15.71 4.72 -5.09
C SER A 105 -15.54 6.23 -5.30
N PHE A 106 -14.33 6.75 -5.18
CA PHE A 106 -14.05 8.18 -5.17
C PHE A 106 -13.72 8.73 -6.57
N VAL A 107 -13.02 7.97 -7.40
CA VAL A 107 -12.58 8.41 -8.72
C VAL A 107 -13.55 7.93 -9.80
N PRO A 108 -14.28 8.86 -10.44
CA PRO A 108 -15.12 8.51 -11.57
C PRO A 108 -14.31 7.98 -12.72
N ASN A 109 -14.38 7.05 -13.44
CA ASN A 109 -13.56 6.62 -14.59
C ASN A 109 -12.12 6.23 -14.24
N LEU A 110 -11.95 5.37 -13.22
CA LEU A 110 -10.66 4.71 -13.00
C LEU A 110 -10.20 3.99 -14.28
N PRO A 111 -8.91 4.07 -14.67
CA PRO A 111 -8.39 3.39 -15.85
C PRO A 111 -8.17 1.88 -15.63
N TYR A 112 -8.59 1.34 -14.49
CA TYR A 112 -8.55 -0.07 -14.10
C TYR A 112 -9.76 -0.42 -13.21
N ASP A 113 -10.15 -1.68 -13.18
CA ASP A 113 -11.12 -2.22 -12.23
C ASP A 113 -10.37 -2.76 -11.00
N SER A 114 -10.57 -2.11 -9.83
CA SER A 114 -9.87 -2.48 -8.58
C SER A 114 -10.13 -3.92 -8.12
N LYS A 115 -11.23 -4.54 -8.56
CA LYS A 115 -11.64 -5.91 -8.17
C LYS A 115 -11.26 -6.97 -9.22
N LYS A 116 -11.01 -6.55 -10.49
CA LYS A 116 -10.82 -7.49 -11.61
C LYS A 116 -9.44 -7.45 -12.23
N ASP A 117 -8.75 -6.29 -12.23
CA ASP A 117 -7.51 -6.11 -12.97
C ASP A 117 -6.26 -6.37 -12.12
N VAL A 118 -6.44 -6.47 -10.80
CA VAL A 118 -5.36 -6.78 -9.85
C VAL A 118 -5.83 -7.80 -8.82
N ARG A 119 -4.88 -8.51 -8.21
CA ARG A 119 -5.14 -9.45 -7.13
C ARG A 119 -4.25 -9.18 -5.92
N ALA A 120 -4.78 -9.47 -4.75
CA ALA A 120 -4.07 -9.38 -3.48
C ALA A 120 -2.94 -10.41 -3.41
N VAL A 121 -1.78 -10.00 -2.90
CA VAL A 121 -0.63 -10.88 -2.68
C VAL A 121 -0.30 -10.95 -1.19
N ALA A 122 -0.07 -9.82 -0.51
CA ALA A 122 0.25 -9.78 0.91
C ALA A 122 -0.12 -8.43 1.50
N ARG A 123 -0.67 -8.42 2.71
CA ARG A 123 -0.67 -7.23 3.55
C ARG A 123 0.69 -7.18 4.24
N MET A 124 1.37 -6.02 4.19
CA MET A 124 2.75 -5.96 4.65
C MET A 124 2.87 -5.31 6.03
N ALA A 125 2.43 -4.07 6.13
CA ALA A 125 2.63 -3.28 7.34
C ALA A 125 1.67 -2.09 7.40
N GLY A 126 1.59 -1.44 8.56
CA GLY A 126 0.78 -0.25 8.77
C GLY A 126 1.35 0.65 9.86
N SER A 127 0.79 1.82 10.00
CA SER A 127 1.07 2.72 11.13
C SER A 127 -0.14 3.60 11.43
N ASP A 128 -0.27 4.00 12.69
CA ASP A 128 -1.28 4.97 13.10
C ASP A 128 -0.99 6.35 12.49
N HIS A 129 -2.04 7.12 12.26
CA HIS A 129 -1.90 8.54 11.98
C HIS A 129 -1.87 9.36 13.27
N VAL A 130 -1.00 10.34 13.31
CA VAL A 130 -0.99 11.39 14.31
C VAL A 130 -1.36 12.71 13.65
N LEU A 131 -2.34 13.42 14.23
CA LEU A 131 -2.65 14.79 13.84
C LEU A 131 -1.56 15.70 14.40
N VAL A 132 -0.85 16.36 13.50
CA VAL A 132 0.23 17.30 13.84
C VAL A 132 -0.05 18.69 13.29
N ALA A 133 0.51 19.69 13.95
CA ALA A 133 0.44 21.08 13.54
C ALA A 133 1.83 21.72 13.47
N HIS A 134 1.97 22.74 12.62
CA HIS A 134 3.11 23.66 12.71
C HIS A 134 3.10 24.41 14.07
N PRO A 135 4.24 24.68 14.71
CA PRO A 135 4.30 25.34 16.01
C PRO A 135 3.58 26.68 16.11
N SER A 136 3.43 27.42 15.02
CA SER A 136 2.70 28.71 14.97
C SER A 136 1.18 28.59 15.07
N VAL A 137 0.61 27.39 14.87
CA VAL A 137 -0.84 27.17 15.01
C VAL A 137 -1.21 27.34 16.50
N PRO A 138 -2.15 28.24 16.87
CA PRO A 138 -2.49 28.49 18.26
C PRO A 138 -3.45 27.42 18.84
N ALA A 139 -3.02 26.17 18.77
CA ALA A 139 -3.70 25.01 19.35
C ALA A 139 -2.64 24.02 19.87
N ASN A 140 -2.81 23.48 21.08
CA ASN A 140 -1.85 22.56 21.71
C ASN A 140 -2.41 21.14 21.84
N ASN A 141 -3.65 20.94 21.45
CA ASN A 141 -4.36 19.66 21.42
C ASN A 141 -5.44 19.70 20.33
N ALA A 142 -6.03 18.55 20.03
CA ALA A 142 -7.01 18.45 18.97
C ALA A 142 -8.31 19.21 19.28
N LYS A 143 -8.70 19.29 20.56
CA LYS A 143 -9.90 20.04 20.97
C LYS A 143 -9.74 21.54 20.70
N GLU A 144 -8.58 22.12 21.02
CA GLU A 144 -8.27 23.52 20.71
C GLU A 144 -8.24 23.78 19.20
N LEU A 145 -7.73 22.80 18.41
CA LEU A 145 -7.76 22.92 16.95
C LEU A 145 -9.21 22.92 16.41
N VAL A 146 -10.08 22.06 16.92
CA VAL A 146 -11.50 22.05 16.54
C VAL A 146 -12.15 23.41 16.80
N GLU A 147 -11.91 24.01 17.97
CA GLU A 147 -12.44 25.35 18.26
C GLU A 147 -11.84 26.42 17.33
N LEU A 148 -10.55 26.31 16.99
CA LEU A 148 -9.92 27.22 16.03
C LEU A 148 -10.53 27.08 14.62
N ILE A 149 -10.84 25.88 14.18
CA ILE A 149 -11.51 25.62 12.89
C ILE A 149 -12.89 26.26 12.86
N LYS A 150 -13.68 26.12 13.94
CA LYS A 150 -15.00 26.77 14.08
C LYS A 150 -14.92 28.31 14.03
N GLN A 151 -13.91 28.88 14.68
CA GLN A 151 -13.69 30.32 14.68
C GLN A 151 -13.20 30.91 13.38
N LYS A 152 -12.52 30.09 12.56
CA LYS A 152 -11.88 30.49 11.29
C LYS A 152 -12.25 29.55 10.14
N PRO A 153 -13.54 29.46 9.76
CA PRO A 153 -13.97 28.55 8.68
C PRO A 153 -13.20 28.77 7.39
N GLY A 154 -12.66 27.69 6.81
CA GLY A 154 -11.92 27.73 5.54
C GLY A 154 -10.52 28.36 5.60
N GLN A 155 -10.05 28.83 6.79
CA GLN A 155 -8.73 29.45 6.91
C GLN A 155 -7.66 28.48 7.44
N ILE A 156 -8.05 27.39 8.05
CA ILE A 156 -7.13 26.36 8.49
C ILE A 156 -6.90 25.39 7.35
N SER A 157 -5.66 25.30 6.88
CA SER A 157 -5.26 24.38 5.82
C SER A 157 -4.77 23.05 6.39
N TYR A 158 -5.03 21.97 5.68
CA TYR A 158 -4.45 20.67 5.99
C TYR A 158 -3.82 20.01 4.78
N ALA A 159 -2.65 19.40 4.97
CA ALA A 159 -1.94 18.66 3.95
C ALA A 159 -2.35 17.18 3.98
N SER A 160 -2.40 16.56 2.80
CA SER A 160 -2.62 15.12 2.64
C SER A 160 -1.61 14.49 1.69
N PHE A 161 -1.59 13.17 1.64
CA PHE A 161 -0.73 12.39 0.71
C PHE A 161 -1.28 12.35 -0.73
N GLY A 162 -2.36 13.10 -0.98
CA GLY A 162 -3.06 13.22 -2.25
C GLY A 162 -4.57 13.01 -2.09
N ASN A 163 -5.32 13.39 -3.11
CA ASN A 163 -6.76 13.16 -3.16
C ASN A 163 -7.07 11.68 -2.97
N GLY A 164 -8.07 11.37 -2.15
CA GLY A 164 -8.45 9.99 -1.84
C GLY A 164 -7.49 9.25 -0.90
N SER A 165 -6.46 9.90 -0.34
CA SER A 165 -5.62 9.27 0.70
C SER A 165 -6.35 9.18 2.04
N SER A 166 -5.93 8.24 2.91
CA SER A 166 -6.45 8.14 4.27
C SER A 166 -6.28 9.45 5.06
N ALA A 167 -5.18 10.18 4.83
CA ALA A 167 -4.95 11.49 5.44
C ALA A 167 -5.92 12.57 4.92
N HIS A 168 -6.32 12.52 3.64
CA HIS A 168 -7.37 13.37 3.09
C HIS A 168 -8.70 13.12 3.81
N LEU A 169 -9.13 11.85 3.85
CA LEU A 169 -10.40 11.49 4.51
C LEU A 169 -10.39 11.83 5.99
N ALA A 170 -9.27 11.64 6.70
CA ALA A 170 -9.13 12.04 8.09
C ALA A 170 -9.28 13.55 8.28
N GLY A 171 -8.74 14.36 7.36
CA GLY A 171 -8.92 15.81 7.33
C GLY A 171 -10.37 16.22 7.11
N GLU A 172 -11.07 15.60 6.17
CA GLU A 172 -12.49 15.82 5.92
C GLU A 172 -13.36 15.40 7.13
N MET A 173 -13.05 14.25 7.75
CA MET A 173 -13.74 13.82 8.97
C MET A 173 -13.55 14.83 10.12
N LEU A 174 -12.36 15.42 10.25
CA LEU A 174 -12.11 16.47 11.24
C LEU A 174 -12.89 17.74 10.93
N ALA A 175 -12.96 18.19 9.68
CA ALA A 175 -13.76 19.33 9.25
C ALA A 175 -15.26 19.09 9.50
N MET A 176 -15.77 17.90 9.21
CA MET A 176 -17.15 17.49 9.50
C MET A 176 -17.42 17.50 11.01
N PHE A 177 -16.54 16.93 11.83
CA PHE A 177 -16.65 16.94 13.27
C PHE A 177 -16.68 18.37 13.85
N ALA A 178 -15.85 19.25 13.30
CA ALA A 178 -15.83 20.66 13.67
C ALA A 178 -17.08 21.43 13.17
N GLY A 179 -17.82 20.89 12.19
CA GLY A 179 -18.94 21.58 11.56
C GLY A 179 -18.54 22.81 10.74
N ALA A 180 -17.27 22.89 10.31
CA ALA A 180 -16.72 24.01 9.57
C ALA A 180 -15.64 23.54 8.55
N PRO A 181 -15.57 24.13 7.34
CA PRO A 181 -14.64 23.70 6.31
C PRO A 181 -13.18 24.00 6.67
N MET A 182 -12.28 23.14 6.19
CA MET A 182 -10.83 23.34 6.14
C MET A 182 -10.37 23.43 4.69
N LEU A 183 -9.19 24.02 4.46
CA LEU A 183 -8.59 24.09 3.12
C LEU A 183 -7.70 22.87 2.86
N HIS A 184 -8.12 21.98 1.97
CA HIS A 184 -7.31 20.82 1.59
C HIS A 184 -6.18 21.19 0.65
N VAL A 185 -4.95 20.73 0.95
CA VAL A 185 -3.76 20.88 0.11
C VAL A 185 -3.19 19.49 -0.19
N PRO A 186 -3.45 18.92 -1.40
CA PRO A 186 -2.99 17.58 -1.74
C PRO A 186 -1.54 17.57 -2.23
N TYR A 187 -0.76 16.58 -1.79
CA TYR A 187 0.63 16.33 -2.19
C TYR A 187 0.80 14.95 -2.85
N LYS A 188 1.97 14.70 -3.45
CA LYS A 188 2.31 13.39 -4.07
C LYS A 188 2.86 12.38 -3.06
N GLY A 189 2.50 12.51 -1.79
CA GLY A 189 2.94 11.65 -0.68
C GLY A 189 3.24 12.44 0.59
N GLN A 190 3.57 11.72 1.67
CA GLN A 190 3.78 12.33 2.99
C GLN A 190 5.00 13.25 3.04
N THR A 191 6.12 12.85 2.45
CA THR A 191 7.38 13.61 2.56
C THR A 191 7.23 15.07 2.09
N PRO A 192 6.72 15.37 0.88
CA PRO A 192 6.50 16.76 0.47
C PRO A 192 5.43 17.47 1.29
N ALA A 193 4.37 16.77 1.73
CA ALA A 193 3.34 17.33 2.59
C ALA A 193 3.93 17.79 3.94
N MET A 194 4.70 16.92 4.59
CA MET A 194 5.34 17.21 5.88
C MET A 194 6.34 18.36 5.78
N THR A 195 7.09 18.45 4.68
CA THR A 195 8.02 19.56 4.44
C THR A 195 7.31 20.91 4.49
N ASP A 196 6.15 21.03 3.85
CA ASP A 196 5.40 22.28 3.82
C ASP A 196 4.68 22.58 5.15
N VAL A 197 4.28 21.55 5.91
CA VAL A 197 3.77 21.75 7.26
C VAL A 197 4.88 22.23 8.20
N ILE A 198 6.09 21.64 8.13
CA ILE A 198 7.27 22.09 8.91
C ILE A 198 7.67 23.52 8.53
N ALA A 199 7.54 23.89 7.28
CA ALA A 199 7.81 25.26 6.81
C ALA A 199 6.69 26.27 7.12
N GLY A 200 5.56 25.80 7.70
CA GLY A 200 4.42 26.67 8.03
C GLY A 200 3.58 27.11 6.83
N GLN A 201 3.78 26.53 5.65
CA GLN A 201 2.98 26.81 4.45
C GLN A 201 1.57 26.19 4.57
N VAL A 202 1.45 25.07 5.28
CA VAL A 202 0.19 24.40 5.62
C VAL A 202 0.12 24.23 7.13
N ASN A 203 -1.07 24.40 7.72
CA ASN A 203 -1.23 24.46 9.18
C ASN A 203 -1.09 23.12 9.87
N VAL A 204 -1.76 22.07 9.36
CA VAL A 204 -1.86 20.76 10.00
C VAL A 204 -1.80 19.62 8.99
N MET A 205 -1.58 18.40 9.48
CA MET A 205 -1.77 17.18 8.69
C MET A 205 -2.03 15.97 9.59
N PHE A 206 -2.69 14.96 9.05
CA PHE A 206 -2.66 13.62 9.58
C PHE A 206 -1.43 12.92 9.00
N ALA A 207 -0.38 12.76 9.79
CA ALA A 207 0.88 12.18 9.38
C ALA A 207 1.00 10.72 9.86
N ASN A 208 1.68 9.88 9.10
CA ASN A 208 2.09 8.58 9.63
C ASN A 208 3.06 8.78 10.78
N LEU A 209 2.86 8.06 11.85
CA LEU A 209 3.62 8.18 13.08
C LEU A 209 5.15 8.04 12.90
N PRO A 210 5.64 7.09 12.07
CA PRO A 210 7.09 6.90 11.87
C PRO A 210 7.84 8.16 11.45
N GLU A 211 7.30 8.91 10.50
CA GLU A 211 7.95 10.11 9.99
C GLU A 211 7.66 11.34 10.86
N ALA A 212 6.52 11.35 11.56
CA ALA A 212 6.13 12.46 12.42
C ALA A 212 6.95 12.49 13.71
N MET A 213 7.22 11.35 14.33
CA MET A 213 7.88 11.28 15.64
C MET A 213 9.23 11.98 15.70
N PRO A 214 10.18 11.80 14.75
CA PRO A 214 11.43 12.56 14.76
C PRO A 214 11.23 14.08 14.67
N GLN A 215 10.21 14.54 13.95
CA GLN A 215 9.91 15.98 13.81
C GLN A 215 9.22 16.55 15.07
N ILE A 216 8.41 15.74 15.73
CA ILE A 216 7.80 16.07 17.03
C ILE A 216 8.89 16.18 18.10
N GLN A 217 9.79 15.18 18.18
CA GLN A 217 10.92 15.17 19.12
C GLN A 217 11.87 16.36 18.90
N ALA A 218 12.06 16.77 17.64
CA ALA A 218 12.84 17.93 17.27
C ALA A 218 12.12 19.28 17.49
N GLY A 219 10.86 19.27 17.96
CA GLY A 219 10.05 20.48 18.17
C GLY A 219 9.61 21.20 16.89
N LYS A 220 9.76 20.55 15.72
CA LYS A 220 9.38 21.11 14.41
C LYS A 220 7.88 20.94 14.12
N LEU A 221 7.23 20.00 14.79
CA LEU A 221 5.79 19.75 14.74
C LEU A 221 5.24 19.57 16.15
N LYS A 222 4.02 20.06 16.38
CA LYS A 222 3.26 19.81 17.60
C LYS A 222 2.32 18.62 17.39
N PRO A 223 2.38 17.55 18.22
CA PRO A 223 1.37 16.50 18.20
C PRO A 223 0.08 17.00 18.84
N LEU A 224 -1.06 16.79 18.18
CA LEU A 224 -2.36 17.18 18.69
C LEU A 224 -3.19 15.96 19.15
N GLY A 225 -2.96 14.78 18.58
CA GLY A 225 -3.64 13.55 18.97
C GLY A 225 -3.43 12.42 17.95
N VAL A 226 -3.51 11.18 18.41
CA VAL A 226 -3.43 9.98 17.56
C VAL A 226 -4.84 9.62 17.07
N ALA A 227 -4.98 9.33 15.79
CA ALA A 227 -6.24 8.94 15.16
C ALA A 227 -6.46 7.41 15.26
N ALA A 228 -6.40 6.85 16.47
CA ALA A 228 -6.57 5.43 16.72
C ALA A 228 -7.56 5.18 17.85
N SER A 229 -8.08 3.94 17.96
CA SER A 229 -9.02 3.54 19.01
C SER A 229 -8.37 3.41 20.40
N LYS A 230 -7.05 3.29 20.44
CA LYS A 230 -6.23 3.27 21.66
C LYS A 230 -4.93 4.02 21.40
N ARG A 231 -4.23 4.42 22.45
CA ARG A 231 -2.91 5.06 22.31
C ARG A 231 -1.94 4.14 21.60
N SER A 232 -1.09 4.74 20.78
CA SER A 232 -0.04 4.00 20.08
C SER A 232 1.06 3.58 21.06
N GLU A 233 1.51 2.33 20.95
CA GLU A 233 2.66 1.83 21.74
C GLU A 233 3.95 2.62 21.44
N PHE A 234 4.01 3.22 20.24
CA PHE A 234 5.16 4.03 19.78
C PHE A 234 5.08 5.51 20.18
N ALA A 235 3.94 5.95 20.71
CA ALA A 235 3.73 7.31 21.18
C ALA A 235 2.74 7.34 22.36
N PRO A 236 3.04 6.66 23.48
CA PRO A 236 2.10 6.49 24.60
C PRO A 236 1.71 7.79 25.28
N ASP A 237 2.53 8.82 25.15
CA ASP A 237 2.28 10.15 25.75
C ASP A 237 1.33 11.01 24.92
N ILE A 238 1.06 10.65 23.65
CA ILE A 238 0.14 11.40 22.80
C ILE A 238 -1.26 10.78 22.96
N PRO A 239 -2.25 11.56 23.48
CA PRO A 239 -3.61 11.04 23.64
C PRO A 239 -4.26 10.77 22.29
N THR A 240 -5.24 9.86 22.26
CA THR A 240 -6.06 9.68 21.08
C THR A 240 -7.01 10.87 20.86
N LEU A 241 -7.55 11.01 19.64
CA LEU A 241 -8.59 11.99 19.36
C LEU A 241 -9.85 11.70 20.19
N ALA A 242 -10.21 10.43 20.37
CA ALA A 242 -11.35 10.01 21.18
C ALA A 242 -11.19 10.38 22.66
N GLU A 243 -10.00 10.24 23.25
CA GLU A 243 -9.71 10.71 24.63
C GLU A 243 -9.90 12.23 24.80
N GLN A 244 -9.87 12.98 23.71
CA GLN A 244 -10.11 14.44 23.69
C GLN A 244 -11.55 14.79 23.30
N GLY A 245 -12.46 13.82 23.22
CA GLY A 245 -13.88 14.00 22.87
C GLY A 245 -14.13 14.14 21.36
N ILE A 246 -13.14 13.81 20.52
CA ILE A 246 -13.29 13.81 19.06
C ILE A 246 -13.45 12.36 18.62
N GLU A 247 -14.71 11.89 18.68
CA GLU A 247 -15.07 10.51 18.36
C GLU A 247 -15.24 10.28 16.85
N GLY A 248 -15.14 9.02 16.44
CA GLY A 248 -15.41 8.57 15.06
C GLY A 248 -14.28 8.84 14.05
N ILE A 249 -13.17 9.46 14.49
CA ILE A 249 -11.99 9.67 13.62
C ILE A 249 -10.91 8.64 13.96
N VAL A 250 -10.98 7.49 13.29
CA VAL A 250 -9.93 6.47 13.30
C VAL A 250 -9.33 6.42 11.90
N SER A 251 -8.03 6.62 11.82
CA SER A 251 -7.30 6.65 10.56
C SER A 251 -5.90 6.07 10.74
N SER A 252 -5.53 5.20 9.83
CA SER A 252 -4.21 4.59 9.79
C SER A 252 -3.76 4.45 8.35
N SER A 253 -2.48 4.31 8.13
CA SER A 253 -1.98 3.83 6.86
C SER A 253 -1.76 2.32 6.94
N TRP A 254 -1.95 1.66 5.81
CA TRP A 254 -1.54 0.29 5.61
C TRP A 254 -0.89 0.17 4.23
N ASN A 255 -0.02 -0.82 4.08
CA ASN A 255 0.68 -1.12 2.85
C ASN A 255 0.45 -2.59 2.51
N GLY A 256 0.06 -2.86 1.29
CA GLY A 256 -0.11 -4.20 0.78
C GLY A 256 0.50 -4.36 -0.60
N LEU A 257 0.81 -5.58 -0.96
CA LEU A 257 1.37 -5.95 -2.26
C LEU A 257 0.28 -6.55 -3.12
N ILE A 258 0.19 -6.11 -4.38
CA ILE A 258 -0.71 -6.64 -5.41
C ILE A 258 0.08 -7.08 -6.62
N ALA A 259 -0.53 -7.95 -7.42
CA ALA A 259 -0.07 -8.38 -8.73
C ALA A 259 -1.18 -8.19 -9.78
N PRO A 260 -0.89 -8.27 -11.09
CA PRO A 260 -1.93 -8.37 -12.14
C PRO A 260 -2.87 -9.54 -11.89
N ALA A 261 -4.15 -9.41 -12.19
CA ALA A 261 -5.18 -10.39 -11.84
C ALA A 261 -4.91 -11.81 -12.37
N GLY A 262 -4.34 -11.93 -13.58
CA GLY A 262 -4.01 -13.21 -14.21
C GLY A 262 -2.73 -13.89 -13.70
N THR A 263 -2.04 -13.34 -12.69
CA THR A 263 -0.83 -13.96 -12.12
C THR A 263 -1.16 -15.34 -11.56
N PRO A 264 -0.42 -16.44 -11.90
CA PRO A 264 -0.70 -17.78 -11.43
C PRO A 264 -0.73 -17.90 -9.90
N ASP A 265 -1.61 -18.78 -9.38
CA ASP A 265 -1.80 -18.96 -7.92
C ASP A 265 -0.51 -19.41 -7.22
N GLU A 266 0.27 -20.27 -7.85
CA GLU A 266 1.57 -20.74 -7.36
C GLU A 266 2.59 -19.61 -7.19
N ILE A 267 2.61 -18.65 -8.13
CA ILE A 267 3.48 -17.47 -8.06
C ILE A 267 3.03 -16.54 -6.92
N VAL A 268 1.71 -16.30 -6.81
CA VAL A 268 1.17 -15.47 -5.73
C VAL A 268 1.44 -16.10 -4.36
N ALA A 269 1.23 -17.41 -4.22
CA ALA A 269 1.49 -18.13 -2.98
C ALA A 269 2.97 -18.06 -2.58
N LYS A 270 3.89 -18.28 -3.55
CA LYS A 270 5.33 -18.14 -3.30
C LYS A 270 5.73 -16.72 -2.90
N ILE A 271 5.24 -15.70 -3.59
CA ILE A 271 5.54 -14.32 -3.22
C ILE A 271 5.01 -14.01 -1.82
N ASN A 272 3.78 -14.44 -1.50
CA ASN A 272 3.18 -14.24 -0.17
C ASN A 272 4.02 -14.92 0.93
N GLU A 273 4.39 -16.18 0.75
CA GLU A 273 5.24 -16.92 1.70
C GLU A 273 6.55 -16.17 1.96
N ASP A 274 7.23 -15.75 0.91
CA ASP A 274 8.52 -15.08 1.01
C ASP A 274 8.40 -13.67 1.62
N VAL A 275 7.34 -12.91 1.29
CA VAL A 275 7.03 -11.63 1.95
C VAL A 275 6.78 -11.83 3.44
N ASN A 276 5.95 -12.80 3.81
CA ASN A 276 5.69 -13.11 5.21
C ASN A 276 6.96 -13.51 5.97
N ALA A 277 7.85 -14.29 5.34
CA ALA A 277 9.13 -14.66 5.93
C ALA A 277 10.05 -13.44 6.14
N VAL A 278 10.08 -12.49 5.18
CA VAL A 278 10.79 -11.21 5.34
C VAL A 278 10.20 -10.39 6.48
N LEU A 279 8.88 -10.28 6.57
CA LEU A 279 8.21 -9.51 7.63
C LEU A 279 8.39 -10.13 9.02
N GLN A 280 8.60 -11.44 9.10
CA GLN A 280 8.83 -12.17 10.37
C GLN A 280 10.31 -12.20 10.78
N ASP A 281 11.24 -11.79 9.90
CA ASP A 281 12.65 -11.68 10.26
C ASP A 281 12.81 -10.74 11.46
N PRO A 282 13.51 -11.19 12.53
CA PRO A 282 13.67 -10.38 13.75
C PRO A 282 14.27 -8.99 13.50
N LYS A 283 15.24 -8.86 12.57
CA LYS A 283 15.87 -7.58 12.22
C LYS A 283 14.90 -6.63 11.52
N VAL A 284 14.05 -7.18 10.64
CA VAL A 284 13.02 -6.41 9.93
C VAL A 284 11.95 -5.95 10.91
N ARG A 285 11.48 -6.84 11.79
CA ARG A 285 10.49 -6.51 12.83
C ARG A 285 11.01 -5.44 13.79
N GLU A 286 12.24 -5.59 14.26
CA GLU A 286 12.88 -4.60 15.15
C GLU A 286 13.03 -3.24 14.47
N ALA A 287 13.51 -3.21 13.22
CA ALA A 287 13.64 -1.98 12.45
C ALA A 287 12.29 -1.28 12.20
N PHE A 288 11.23 -2.04 11.91
CA PHE A 288 9.89 -1.49 11.75
C PHE A 288 9.32 -1.01 13.09
N ALA A 289 9.41 -1.82 14.15
CA ALA A 289 8.95 -1.43 15.49
C ALA A 289 9.66 -0.17 15.98
N GLY A 290 10.99 -0.09 15.83
CA GLY A 290 11.77 1.09 16.18
C GLY A 290 11.37 2.36 15.41
N SER A 291 10.65 2.19 14.29
CA SER A 291 10.10 3.29 13.49
C SER A 291 8.60 3.51 13.71
N GLY A 292 7.92 2.75 14.57
CA GLY A 292 6.46 2.86 14.76
C GLY A 292 5.63 2.22 13.63
N ILE A 293 6.21 1.26 12.93
CA ILE A 293 5.54 0.48 11.88
C ILE A 293 5.18 -0.90 12.45
N THR A 294 3.92 -1.28 12.33
CA THR A 294 3.42 -2.61 12.71
C THR A 294 3.37 -3.51 11.49
N VAL A 295 4.01 -4.68 11.53
CA VAL A 295 3.90 -5.70 10.47
C VAL A 295 2.58 -6.45 10.58
N THR A 296 2.01 -6.81 9.42
CA THR A 296 0.71 -7.48 9.33
C THR A 296 0.78 -8.67 8.37
N PRO A 297 1.59 -9.71 8.70
CA PRO A 297 1.67 -10.90 7.86
C PRO A 297 0.31 -11.61 7.81
N GLY A 298 0.02 -12.26 6.69
CA GLY A 298 -1.23 -12.96 6.47
C GLY A 298 -1.28 -13.62 5.08
N THR A 299 -2.37 -14.29 4.78
CA THR A 299 -2.60 -14.94 3.50
C THR A 299 -3.08 -13.96 2.42
N PRO A 300 -2.94 -14.29 1.13
CA PRO A 300 -3.53 -13.49 0.05
C PRO A 300 -5.06 -13.35 0.19
N GLN A 301 -5.73 -14.40 0.67
CA GLN A 301 -7.17 -14.41 0.89
C GLN A 301 -7.58 -13.42 1.97
N GLU A 302 -6.91 -13.44 3.14
CA GLU A 302 -7.17 -12.48 4.23
C GLU A 302 -6.96 -11.03 3.76
N PHE A 303 -5.96 -10.80 2.91
CA PHE A 303 -5.73 -9.46 2.36
C PHE A 303 -6.81 -9.08 1.33
N ALA A 304 -7.27 -10.00 0.49
CA ALA A 304 -8.38 -9.74 -0.43
C ALA A 304 -9.66 -9.36 0.31
N GLU A 305 -10.03 -10.12 1.35
CA GLU A 305 -11.19 -9.83 2.22
C GLU A 305 -11.06 -8.49 2.93
N PHE A 306 -9.85 -8.14 3.37
CA PHE A 306 -9.57 -6.83 3.94
C PHE A 306 -9.80 -5.71 2.92
N LEU A 307 -9.31 -5.86 1.68
CA LEU A 307 -9.51 -4.86 0.61
C LEU A 307 -11.00 -4.66 0.30
N GLU A 308 -11.78 -5.73 0.23
CA GLU A 308 -13.23 -5.64 0.00
C GLU A 308 -13.94 -4.87 1.12
N LYS A 309 -13.66 -5.21 2.38
CA LYS A 309 -14.23 -4.51 3.55
C LYS A 309 -13.87 -3.02 3.55
N GLU A 310 -12.62 -2.68 3.20
CA GLU A 310 -12.17 -1.29 3.10
C GLU A 310 -12.89 -0.54 1.96
N MET A 311 -13.05 -1.17 0.78
CA MET A 311 -13.79 -0.58 -0.34
C MET A 311 -15.24 -0.28 0.02
N ASP A 312 -15.92 -1.21 0.70
CA ASP A 312 -17.31 -1.05 1.12
C ASP A 312 -17.42 0.06 2.18
N HIS A 313 -16.53 0.04 3.18
CA HIS A 313 -16.49 1.05 4.24
C HIS A 313 -16.28 2.46 3.68
N TYR A 314 -15.24 2.66 2.88
CA TYR A 314 -14.96 3.99 2.30
C TYR A 314 -16.01 4.42 1.29
N GLY A 315 -16.60 3.48 0.53
CA GLY A 315 -17.74 3.77 -0.33
C GLY A 315 -18.94 4.33 0.43
N GLU A 316 -19.20 3.81 1.64
CA GLU A 316 -20.24 4.33 2.53
C GLU A 316 -19.89 5.72 3.09
N VAL A 317 -18.65 5.92 3.56
CA VAL A 317 -18.16 7.22 4.08
C VAL A 317 -18.26 8.30 3.01
N ILE A 318 -17.77 8.04 1.79
CA ILE A 318 -17.79 8.98 0.67
C ILE A 318 -19.22 9.41 0.34
N ARG A 319 -20.16 8.44 0.27
CA ARG A 319 -21.58 8.74 -0.01
C ARG A 319 -22.24 9.56 1.09
N LYS A 320 -22.03 9.19 2.37
CA LYS A 320 -22.61 9.90 3.52
C LYS A 320 -22.07 11.31 3.70
N ALA A 321 -20.79 11.50 3.43
CA ALA A 321 -20.11 12.76 3.59
C ALA A 321 -20.13 13.65 2.35
N ASN A 322 -20.72 13.19 1.22
CA ASN A 322 -20.72 13.91 -0.06
C ASN A 322 -19.30 14.33 -0.52
N ILE A 323 -18.29 13.51 -0.22
CA ILE A 323 -16.90 13.81 -0.60
C ILE A 323 -16.75 13.56 -2.10
N THR A 324 -16.24 14.54 -2.83
CA THR A 324 -16.05 14.47 -4.28
C THR A 324 -14.59 14.57 -4.67
N ALA A 325 -14.25 14.06 -5.83
CA ALA A 325 -12.88 14.08 -6.34
C ALA A 325 -12.39 15.50 -6.78
N GLY A 326 -13.29 16.48 -6.77
CA GLY A 326 -13.02 17.86 -7.23
C GLY A 326 -13.25 18.04 -8.71
#